data_d4f9a782e01f7ea1e1c837f48249c289
#
_entry.id   d4f9a782e01f7ea1e1c837f48249c289
#
_cell.length_a   1.000
_cell.length_b   1.000
_cell.length_c   1.000
_cell.angle_alpha   90.00
_cell.angle_beta   90.00
_cell.angle_gamma   90.00
#
_symmetry.space_group_name_H-M   'P 1'
#
loop_
_entity.id
_entity.type
_entity.pdbx_description
1 polymer ?
#
loop_
_entity_poly.entity_id
_entity_poly.type
_entity_poly.pdbx_seq_one_letter_code
_entity_poly.pdbx_strand_id
1 'polypeptide(L)'
;MLDYLVINRANWDSRVPKHLQGYALDRFRGDPSFLSGVVRFDLPRLGDVRGLAGVHLQCHIGTDTMSLARLGANMCGLDLSPASIAAARRLAGEFGHAIEFVESDVYRAVDAFGPARFDFVYTGIGALCWLPDARRWAKVVADLLKPGGWLFIRDGHPALNMLGDPRLDGLLVAEFDYFENAGTHYRNETTYEGDGTAIASPEMIFFNHGIAEILAAVREAGLQLELFEEHDSVPWNPFAESCEQFGELGEWRMKPGKPRIPMSFSLRARKLM
;
A
#
# COMPACT_ATOMS: atom_id res chain seq x y z
N MET A 1 -7.92 -9.28 23.81
CA MET A 1 -7.74 -9.06 22.37
C MET A 1 -6.35 -8.50 22.19
N LEU A 2 -5.49 -9.13 21.38
CA LEU A 2 -4.15 -8.60 21.11
C LEU A 2 -4.32 -7.22 20.43
N ASP A 3 -3.56 -6.23 20.87
CA ASP A 3 -3.59 -4.90 20.26
C ASP A 3 -2.84 -4.96 18.92
N TYR A 4 -3.60 -5.08 17.83
CA TYR A 4 -3.03 -5.17 16.48
C TYR A 4 -2.16 -3.95 16.12
N LEU A 5 -2.48 -2.76 16.67
CA LEU A 5 -1.68 -1.55 16.42
C LEU A 5 -0.27 -1.68 16.99
N VAL A 6 -0.15 -2.21 18.21
CA VAL A 6 1.16 -2.42 18.85
C VAL A 6 1.98 -3.45 18.09
N ILE A 7 1.37 -4.58 17.72
CA ILE A 7 2.04 -5.67 17.02
C ILE A 7 2.48 -5.21 15.61
N ASN A 8 1.56 -4.64 14.84
CA ASN A 8 1.84 -4.22 13.48
C ASN A 8 2.81 -3.04 13.41
N ARG A 9 2.76 -2.11 14.38
CA ARG A 9 3.77 -1.04 14.53
C ARG A 9 5.16 -1.63 14.71
N ALA A 10 5.35 -2.53 15.68
CA ALA A 10 6.63 -3.17 15.94
C ALA A 10 7.15 -3.95 14.73
N ASN A 11 6.26 -4.65 14.03
CA ASN A 11 6.58 -5.36 12.81
C ASN A 11 7.10 -4.40 11.72
N TRP A 12 6.36 -3.31 11.43
CA TRP A 12 6.76 -2.32 10.42
C TRP A 12 8.03 -1.56 10.81
N ASP A 13 8.21 -1.20 12.08
CA ASP A 13 9.46 -0.60 12.57
C ASP A 13 10.66 -1.51 12.27
N SER A 14 10.51 -2.81 12.47
CA SER A 14 11.58 -3.80 12.27
C SER A 14 11.92 -4.05 10.78
N ARG A 15 11.02 -3.72 9.85
CA ARG A 15 11.24 -3.85 8.40
C ARG A 15 12.07 -2.69 7.83
N VAL A 16 11.99 -1.50 8.42
CA VAL A 16 12.61 -0.28 7.88
C VAL A 16 14.09 -0.44 7.52
N PRO A 17 14.98 -1.04 8.36
CA PRO A 17 16.38 -1.21 8.00
C PRO A 17 16.60 -2.02 6.73
N LYS A 18 15.75 -3.03 6.48
CA LYS A 18 15.81 -3.87 5.28
C LYS A 18 15.29 -3.13 4.06
N HIS A 19 14.16 -2.46 4.20
CA HIS A 19 13.56 -1.69 3.11
C HIS A 19 14.41 -0.51 2.67
N LEU A 20 15.23 0.07 3.56
CA LEU A 20 16.24 1.08 3.19
C LEU A 20 17.40 0.53 2.34
N GLN A 21 17.62 -0.78 2.31
CA GLN A 21 18.60 -1.43 1.43
C GLN A 21 18.00 -1.74 0.05
N GLY A 22 16.69 -1.97 -0.02
CA GLY A 22 15.92 -2.16 -1.23
C GLY A 22 15.39 -0.84 -1.81
N TYR A 23 14.17 -0.83 -2.33
CA TYR A 23 13.41 0.34 -2.79
C TYR A 23 14.14 1.26 -3.77
N ALA A 24 15.22 0.76 -4.41
CA ALA A 24 15.99 1.47 -5.45
C ALA A 24 16.43 2.90 -5.04
N LEU A 25 16.80 3.11 -3.76
CA LEU A 25 17.15 4.45 -3.23
C LEU A 25 18.31 5.09 -3.97
N ASP A 26 19.27 4.31 -4.49
CA ASP A 26 20.38 4.85 -5.30
C ASP A 26 19.88 5.45 -6.62
N ARG A 27 18.80 4.90 -7.18
CA ARG A 27 18.17 5.50 -8.36
C ARG A 27 17.46 6.81 -8.00
N PHE A 28 16.80 6.89 -6.84
CA PHE A 28 16.24 8.15 -6.34
C PHE A 28 17.32 9.23 -6.15
N ARG A 29 18.55 8.85 -5.73
CA ARG A 29 19.69 9.77 -5.58
C ARG A 29 20.26 10.21 -6.92
N GLY A 30 20.41 9.27 -7.83
CA GLY A 30 21.10 9.50 -9.11
C GLY A 30 20.24 10.17 -10.18
N ASP A 31 18.91 10.08 -10.09
CA ASP A 31 18.00 10.59 -11.12
C ASP A 31 16.80 11.31 -10.47
N PRO A 32 16.75 12.65 -10.55
CA PRO A 32 15.62 13.43 -10.03
C PRO A 32 14.27 13.13 -10.70
N SER A 33 14.27 12.51 -11.88
CA SER A 33 13.05 12.11 -12.60
C SER A 33 12.60 10.69 -12.28
N PHE A 34 13.41 9.93 -11.53
CA PHE A 34 13.11 8.54 -11.21
C PHE A 34 11.84 8.44 -10.34
N LEU A 35 10.95 7.54 -10.73
CA LEU A 35 9.74 7.17 -9.99
C LEU A 35 9.83 5.71 -9.55
N SER A 36 9.25 5.38 -8.41
CA SER A 36 9.11 4.00 -7.96
C SER A 36 8.38 3.13 -8.97
N GLY A 37 8.64 1.83 -8.97
CA GLY A 37 7.95 0.87 -9.83
C GLY A 37 6.42 0.88 -9.60
N VAL A 38 6.01 1.03 -8.34
CA VAL A 38 4.60 1.11 -7.94
C VAL A 38 3.92 2.31 -8.60
N VAL A 39 4.44 3.53 -8.41
CA VAL A 39 3.85 4.73 -9.02
C VAL A 39 3.90 4.68 -10.55
N ARG A 40 4.97 4.15 -11.15
CA ARG A 40 5.04 3.95 -12.60
C ARG A 40 3.95 3.03 -13.14
N PHE A 41 3.62 1.97 -12.40
CA PHE A 41 2.51 1.08 -12.75
C PHE A 41 1.15 1.80 -12.67
N ASP A 42 0.99 2.68 -11.69
CA ASP A 42 -0.26 3.39 -11.43
C ASP A 42 -0.53 4.55 -12.40
N LEU A 43 0.53 5.13 -13.02
CA LEU A 43 0.43 6.33 -13.88
C LEU A 43 -0.73 6.31 -14.89
N PRO A 44 -1.00 5.22 -15.64
CA PRO A 44 -2.08 5.22 -16.64
C PRO A 44 -3.48 5.39 -16.04
N ARG A 45 -3.63 5.16 -14.72
CA ARG A 45 -4.90 5.11 -13.99
C ARG A 45 -5.06 6.25 -13.00
N LEU A 46 -3.94 6.76 -12.50
CA LEU A 46 -3.90 7.78 -11.44
C LEU A 46 -4.52 9.12 -11.88
N GLY A 47 -4.24 9.54 -13.11
CA GLY A 47 -4.58 10.87 -13.61
C GLY A 47 -3.48 11.91 -13.35
N ASP A 48 -3.69 13.15 -13.83
CA ASP A 48 -2.73 14.24 -13.63
C ASP A 48 -2.84 14.79 -12.19
N VAL A 49 -1.74 14.75 -11.46
CA VAL A 49 -1.65 15.19 -10.06
C VAL A 49 -0.89 16.50 -9.89
N ARG A 50 -0.41 17.12 -10.98
CA ARG A 50 0.37 18.36 -10.93
C ARG A 50 -0.38 19.51 -10.29
N GLY A 51 0.28 20.14 -9.30
CA GLY A 51 -0.28 21.27 -8.55
C GLY A 51 -1.34 20.88 -7.53
N LEU A 52 -1.77 19.63 -7.49
CA LEU A 52 -2.81 19.15 -6.59
C LEU A 52 -2.27 18.84 -5.19
N ALA A 53 -3.07 19.07 -4.18
CA ALA A 53 -2.80 18.66 -2.80
C ALA A 53 -3.18 17.17 -2.65
N GLY A 54 -2.20 16.33 -2.31
CA GLY A 54 -2.40 14.90 -2.12
C GLY A 54 -1.93 14.41 -0.75
N VAL A 55 -2.54 13.34 -0.26
CA VAL A 55 -2.05 12.61 0.92
C VAL A 55 -1.87 11.14 0.57
N HIS A 56 -0.72 10.57 0.98
CA HIS A 56 -0.45 9.14 0.90
C HIS A 56 -0.69 8.53 2.30
N LEU A 57 -1.73 7.72 2.41
CA LEU A 57 -2.07 6.98 3.62
C LEU A 57 -1.25 5.68 3.68
N GLN A 58 -0.70 5.37 4.86
CA GLN A 58 0.17 4.21 5.08
C GLN A 58 1.41 4.24 4.17
N CYS A 59 2.12 5.40 4.21
CA CYS A 59 3.15 5.76 3.23
C CYS A 59 4.51 5.09 3.44
N HIS A 60 4.69 4.33 4.51
CA HIS A 60 5.94 3.67 4.88
C HIS A 60 7.14 4.65 4.84
N ILE A 61 8.26 4.30 4.20
CA ILE A 61 9.45 5.18 4.06
C ILE A 61 9.30 6.27 3.00
N GLY A 62 8.12 6.42 2.40
CA GLY A 62 7.72 7.56 1.57
C GLY A 62 8.24 7.59 0.14
N THR A 63 8.78 6.50 -0.42
CA THR A 63 9.30 6.47 -1.81
C THR A 63 8.23 6.76 -2.85
N ASP A 64 7.01 6.23 -2.67
CA ASP A 64 5.88 6.50 -3.56
C ASP A 64 5.35 7.92 -3.35
N THR A 65 5.33 8.41 -2.10
CA THR A 65 4.99 9.81 -1.79
C THR A 65 5.93 10.79 -2.51
N MET A 66 7.24 10.50 -2.47
CA MET A 66 8.25 11.30 -3.18
C MET A 66 8.12 11.19 -4.71
N SER A 67 7.73 10.01 -5.22
CA SER A 67 7.43 9.83 -6.65
C SER A 67 6.26 10.70 -7.09
N LEU A 68 5.18 10.78 -6.30
CA LEU A 68 4.04 11.67 -6.56
C LEU A 68 4.44 13.15 -6.47
N ALA A 69 5.31 13.51 -5.52
CA ALA A 69 5.87 14.87 -5.45
C ALA A 69 6.71 15.21 -6.68
N ARG A 70 7.49 14.26 -7.23
CA ARG A 70 8.24 14.41 -8.49
C ARG A 70 7.34 14.59 -9.71
N LEU A 71 6.12 14.07 -9.66
CA LEU A 71 5.09 14.34 -10.67
C LEU A 71 4.45 15.74 -10.52
N GLY A 72 4.87 16.51 -9.50
CA GLY A 72 4.43 17.89 -9.27
C GLY A 72 3.26 18.02 -8.29
N ALA A 73 2.88 16.97 -7.57
CA ALA A 73 1.87 17.06 -6.52
C ALA A 73 2.44 17.69 -5.23
N ASN A 74 1.59 18.40 -4.48
CA ASN A 74 1.89 18.88 -3.13
C ASN A 74 1.49 17.79 -2.13
N MET A 75 2.46 16.93 -1.73
CA MET A 75 2.19 15.72 -0.98
C MET A 75 2.32 15.90 0.53
N CYS A 76 1.46 15.16 1.25
CA CYS A 76 1.63 14.76 2.64
C CYS A 76 1.71 13.23 2.73
N GLY A 77 2.27 12.70 3.81
CA GLY A 77 2.31 11.26 4.09
C GLY A 77 1.92 10.95 5.53
N LEU A 78 1.29 9.81 5.75
CA LEU A 78 0.93 9.32 7.08
C LEU A 78 1.27 7.84 7.20
N ASP A 79 1.87 7.45 8.32
CA ASP A 79 2.13 6.04 8.65
C ASP A 79 2.06 5.80 10.16
N LEU A 80 1.75 4.56 10.54
CA LEU A 80 1.68 4.14 11.94
C LEU A 80 3.09 3.99 12.57
N SER A 81 4.10 3.64 11.76
CA SER A 81 5.46 3.33 12.18
C SER A 81 6.30 4.60 12.38
N PRO A 82 6.75 4.92 13.60
CA PRO A 82 7.68 6.03 13.83
C PRO A 82 9.01 5.86 13.08
N ALA A 83 9.50 4.63 12.94
CA ALA A 83 10.72 4.35 12.19
C ALA A 83 10.54 4.66 10.68
N SER A 84 9.38 4.28 10.11
CA SER A 84 9.03 4.60 8.73
C SER A 84 8.96 6.11 8.50
N ILE A 85 8.29 6.85 9.38
CA ILE A 85 8.16 8.31 9.29
C ILE A 85 9.51 9.02 9.45
N ALA A 86 10.36 8.55 10.39
CA ALA A 86 11.71 9.09 10.52
C ALA A 86 12.54 8.89 9.25
N ALA A 87 12.46 7.70 8.64
CA ALA A 87 13.11 7.41 7.37
C ALA A 87 12.54 8.26 6.22
N ALA A 88 11.22 8.39 6.11
CA ALA A 88 10.55 9.19 5.09
C ALA A 88 10.97 10.67 5.14
N ARG A 89 11.00 11.27 6.33
CA ARG A 89 11.46 12.65 6.55
C ARG A 89 12.92 12.83 6.13
N ARG A 90 13.79 11.91 6.50
CA ARG A 90 15.21 11.94 6.14
C ARG A 90 15.40 11.84 4.64
N LEU A 91 14.74 10.87 3.98
CA LEU A 91 14.82 10.68 2.53
C LEU A 91 14.25 11.86 1.74
N ALA A 92 13.11 12.42 2.17
CA ALA A 92 12.53 13.60 1.55
C ALA A 92 13.49 14.79 1.62
N GLY A 93 14.12 15.04 2.77
CA GLY A 93 15.16 16.07 2.93
C GLY A 93 16.37 15.82 2.04
N GLU A 94 16.85 14.56 1.96
CA GLU A 94 17.97 14.14 1.10
C GLU A 94 17.67 14.39 -0.39
N PHE A 95 16.42 14.14 -0.82
CA PHE A 95 16.01 14.32 -2.22
C PHE A 95 15.42 15.70 -2.53
N GLY A 96 15.47 16.63 -1.57
CA GLY A 96 15.06 18.03 -1.78
C GLY A 96 13.53 18.24 -1.83
N HIS A 97 12.76 17.35 -1.23
CA HIS A 97 11.30 17.46 -1.18
C HIS A 97 10.81 17.99 0.19
N ALA A 98 9.96 19.03 0.16
CA ALA A 98 9.26 19.53 1.34
C ALA A 98 7.91 18.79 1.48
N ILE A 99 7.92 17.65 2.17
CA ILE A 99 6.75 16.80 2.39
C ILE A 99 6.45 16.73 3.89
N GLU A 100 5.20 17.01 4.28
CA GLU A 100 4.72 16.82 5.65
C GLU A 100 4.45 15.32 5.88
N PHE A 101 5.24 14.69 6.75
CA PHE A 101 5.02 13.31 7.19
C PHE A 101 4.53 13.27 8.63
N VAL A 102 3.42 12.56 8.88
CA VAL A 102 2.78 12.47 10.19
C VAL A 102 2.75 11.01 10.65
N GLU A 103 3.24 10.77 11.89
CA GLU A 103 3.06 9.49 12.58
C GLU A 103 1.65 9.45 13.16
N SER A 104 0.79 8.56 12.65
CA SER A 104 -0.57 8.37 13.15
C SER A 104 -1.16 7.05 12.68
N ASP A 105 -2.13 6.52 13.45
CA ASP A 105 -3.09 5.54 12.95
C ASP A 105 -3.90 6.18 11.81
N VAL A 106 -4.09 5.43 10.70
CA VAL A 106 -4.85 5.88 9.53
C VAL A 106 -6.29 6.30 9.89
N TYR A 107 -6.89 5.65 10.87
CA TYR A 107 -8.23 6.00 11.34
C TYR A 107 -8.32 7.36 12.07
N ARG A 108 -7.18 7.97 12.35
CA ARG A 108 -7.05 9.32 12.92
C ARG A 108 -6.48 10.34 11.95
N ALA A 109 -6.41 10.00 10.65
CA ALA A 109 -5.83 10.89 9.65
C ALA A 109 -6.59 12.23 9.54
N VAL A 110 -7.91 12.25 9.78
CA VAL A 110 -8.69 13.51 9.81
C VAL A 110 -8.30 14.38 11.00
N ASP A 111 -7.96 13.80 12.16
CA ASP A 111 -7.45 14.57 13.32
C ASP A 111 -6.09 15.19 12.99
N ALA A 112 -5.26 14.47 12.23
CA ALA A 112 -3.90 14.90 11.88
C ALA A 112 -3.87 16.01 10.81
N PHE A 113 -4.73 15.93 9.81
CA PHE A 113 -4.66 16.81 8.63
C PHE A 113 -5.83 17.79 8.50
N GLY A 114 -6.94 17.55 9.19
CA GLY A 114 -8.21 18.25 9.01
C GLY A 114 -9.05 17.70 7.87
N PRO A 115 -10.38 17.94 7.89
CA PRO A 115 -11.29 17.47 6.85
C PRO A 115 -11.15 18.31 5.57
N ALA A 116 -11.58 17.73 4.44
CA ALA A 116 -11.70 18.39 3.14
C ALA A 116 -10.43 19.17 2.71
N ARG A 117 -9.25 18.61 3.00
CA ARG A 117 -7.96 19.25 2.71
C ARG A 117 -7.38 18.89 1.36
N PHE A 118 -7.64 17.66 0.86
CA PHE A 118 -6.91 17.10 -0.26
C PHE A 118 -7.75 17.00 -1.53
N ASP A 119 -7.10 17.22 -2.67
CA ASP A 119 -7.66 17.00 -3.99
C ASP A 119 -7.64 15.51 -4.36
N PHE A 120 -6.68 14.76 -3.81
CA PHE A 120 -6.65 13.30 -3.93
C PHE A 120 -6.06 12.62 -2.69
N VAL A 121 -6.52 11.39 -2.46
CA VAL A 121 -5.94 10.44 -1.51
C VAL A 121 -5.33 9.30 -2.31
N TYR A 122 -4.09 8.97 -2.00
CA TYR A 122 -3.38 7.83 -2.57
C TYR A 122 -3.11 6.80 -1.48
N THR A 123 -3.33 5.52 -1.80
CA THR A 123 -2.93 4.40 -0.95
C THR A 123 -2.17 3.40 -1.83
N GLY A 124 -0.92 3.17 -1.46
CA GLY A 124 -0.06 2.22 -2.16
C GLY A 124 -0.39 0.77 -1.81
N ILE A 125 0.31 -0.15 -2.45
CA ILE A 125 -0.02 -1.57 -2.43
C ILE A 125 0.35 -2.25 -1.09
N GLY A 126 -0.54 -3.11 -0.60
CA GLY A 126 -0.37 -3.84 0.67
C GLY A 126 -0.82 -3.04 1.89
N ALA A 127 -1.91 -2.28 1.80
CA ALA A 127 -2.38 -1.38 2.85
C ALA A 127 -3.61 -1.89 3.61
N LEU A 128 -4.66 -2.32 2.91
CA LEU A 128 -5.93 -2.69 3.56
C LEU A 128 -5.80 -3.95 4.44
N CYS A 129 -4.90 -4.85 4.08
CA CYS A 129 -4.67 -6.05 4.88
C CYS A 129 -4.12 -5.79 6.30
N TRP A 130 -3.72 -4.57 6.62
CA TRP A 130 -3.28 -4.15 7.96
C TRP A 130 -4.39 -3.52 8.81
N LEU A 131 -5.60 -3.36 8.26
CA LEU A 131 -6.71 -2.63 8.83
C LEU A 131 -7.89 -3.54 9.15
N PRO A 132 -8.47 -3.46 10.36
CA PRO A 132 -9.61 -4.30 10.72
C PRO A 132 -10.95 -3.86 10.12
N ASP A 133 -11.05 -2.65 9.56
CA ASP A 133 -12.34 -2.06 9.14
C ASP A 133 -12.18 -1.21 7.87
N ALA A 134 -12.50 -1.80 6.73
CA ALA A 134 -12.44 -1.14 5.42
C ALA A 134 -13.49 0.00 5.30
N ARG A 135 -14.65 -0.10 5.98
CA ARG A 135 -15.68 0.94 5.96
C ARG A 135 -15.22 2.20 6.67
N ARG A 136 -14.62 2.03 7.85
CA ARG A 136 -14.04 3.14 8.61
C ARG A 136 -12.91 3.80 7.84
N TRP A 137 -12.05 3.01 7.17
CA TRP A 137 -11.00 3.54 6.30
C TRP A 137 -11.57 4.36 5.14
N ALA A 138 -12.57 3.83 4.43
CA ALA A 138 -13.20 4.54 3.32
C ALA A 138 -13.86 5.85 3.77
N LYS A 139 -14.45 5.87 4.97
CA LYS A 139 -15.00 7.10 5.55
C LYS A 139 -13.90 8.14 5.83
N VAL A 140 -12.77 7.74 6.39
CA VAL A 140 -11.62 8.63 6.61
C VAL A 140 -11.13 9.22 5.28
N VAL A 141 -11.02 8.40 4.25
CA VAL A 141 -10.66 8.85 2.88
C VAL A 141 -11.65 9.92 2.39
N ALA A 142 -12.96 9.64 2.48
CA ALA A 142 -13.99 10.58 2.06
C ALA A 142 -13.96 11.90 2.85
N ASP A 143 -13.71 11.84 4.17
CA ASP A 143 -13.62 13.01 5.03
C ASP A 143 -12.39 13.88 4.72
N LEU A 144 -11.26 13.27 4.33
CA LEU A 144 -10.04 13.99 3.91
C LEU A 144 -10.19 14.69 2.55
N LEU A 145 -11.00 14.13 1.65
CA LEU A 145 -11.19 14.65 0.31
C LEU A 145 -12.05 15.92 0.29
N LYS A 146 -11.62 16.90 -0.51
CA LYS A 146 -12.47 18.01 -0.95
C LYS A 146 -13.63 17.48 -1.80
N PRO A 147 -14.76 18.24 -1.92
CA PRO A 147 -15.74 17.97 -2.96
C PRO A 147 -15.08 17.92 -4.35
N GLY A 148 -15.40 16.92 -5.15
CA GLY A 148 -14.77 16.67 -6.45
C GLY A 148 -13.40 15.97 -6.40
N GLY A 149 -12.80 15.81 -5.22
CA GLY A 149 -11.55 15.07 -5.04
C GLY A 149 -11.72 13.56 -5.22
N TRP A 150 -10.61 12.83 -5.36
CA TRP A 150 -10.69 11.38 -5.60
C TRP A 150 -9.72 10.55 -4.76
N LEU A 151 -10.12 9.31 -4.51
CA LEU A 151 -9.28 8.23 -4.04
C LEU A 151 -8.63 7.52 -5.23
N PHE A 152 -7.36 7.22 -5.13
CA PHE A 152 -6.71 6.15 -5.91
C PHE A 152 -6.07 5.15 -4.95
N ILE A 153 -6.37 3.89 -5.13
CA ILE A 153 -5.72 2.78 -4.43
C ILE A 153 -5.34 1.70 -5.42
N ARG A 154 -4.10 1.20 -5.32
CA ARG A 154 -3.71 -0.12 -5.78
C ARG A 154 -3.41 -0.97 -4.57
N ASP A 155 -4.01 -2.16 -4.45
CA ASP A 155 -3.77 -3.04 -3.31
C ASP A 155 -3.67 -4.52 -3.71
N GLY A 156 -3.14 -5.33 -2.79
CA GLY A 156 -3.13 -6.78 -2.92
C GLY A 156 -4.55 -7.33 -3.04
N HIS A 157 -4.75 -8.25 -3.97
CA HIS A 157 -6.08 -8.84 -4.16
C HIS A 157 -6.39 -9.82 -3.02
N PRO A 158 -7.60 -9.80 -2.43
CA PRO A 158 -7.95 -10.70 -1.33
C PRO A 158 -7.87 -12.18 -1.70
N ALA A 159 -7.99 -12.54 -2.98
CA ALA A 159 -7.76 -13.90 -3.45
C ALA A 159 -6.29 -14.32 -3.37
N LEU A 160 -5.34 -13.38 -3.48
CA LEU A 160 -3.92 -13.64 -3.21
C LEU A 160 -3.70 -13.86 -1.72
N ASN A 161 -4.28 -13.00 -0.89
CA ASN A 161 -4.11 -13.02 0.56
C ASN A 161 -4.72 -14.27 1.23
N MET A 162 -5.66 -14.97 0.59
CA MET A 162 -6.22 -16.21 1.13
C MET A 162 -5.32 -17.43 0.89
N LEU A 163 -4.30 -17.32 0.04
CA LEU A 163 -3.41 -18.43 -0.31
C LEU A 163 -2.25 -18.50 0.68
N GLY A 164 -1.96 -19.72 1.13
CA GLY A 164 -0.76 -20.01 1.90
C GLY A 164 0.48 -20.14 1.03
N ASP A 165 1.62 -20.42 1.68
CA ASP A 165 2.86 -20.72 0.98
C ASP A 165 2.71 -21.96 0.06
N PRO A 166 3.43 -22.02 -1.08
CA PRO A 166 3.38 -23.17 -1.97
C PRO A 166 3.76 -24.44 -1.22
N ARG A 167 2.93 -25.47 -1.32
CA ARG A 167 3.24 -26.79 -0.77
C ARG A 167 4.42 -27.41 -1.50
N LEU A 168 5.01 -28.46 -0.93
CA LEU A 168 6.13 -29.19 -1.54
C LEU A 168 5.81 -29.80 -2.91
N ASP A 169 4.51 -30.07 -3.18
CA ASP A 169 4.01 -30.50 -4.50
C ASP A 169 3.76 -29.32 -5.47
N GLY A 170 4.04 -28.10 -5.05
CA GLY A 170 3.87 -26.88 -5.84
C GLY A 170 2.43 -26.38 -5.96
N LEU A 171 1.49 -26.96 -5.21
CA LEU A 171 0.11 -26.49 -5.17
C LEU A 171 -0.02 -25.27 -4.25
N LEU A 172 -0.84 -24.30 -4.66
CA LEU A 172 -1.33 -23.19 -3.84
C LEU A 172 -2.68 -23.61 -3.25
N VAL A 173 -2.83 -23.44 -1.95
CA VAL A 173 -4.02 -23.86 -1.21
C VAL A 173 -4.56 -22.65 -0.45
N ALA A 174 -5.89 -22.51 -0.42
CA ALA A 174 -6.54 -21.53 0.43
C ALA A 174 -6.38 -21.96 1.89
N GLU A 175 -5.67 -21.16 2.68
CA GLU A 175 -5.38 -21.39 4.10
C GLU A 175 -5.97 -20.30 4.98
N PHE A 176 -6.30 -19.15 4.42
CA PHE A 176 -6.84 -18.00 5.13
C PHE A 176 -8.22 -17.62 4.60
N ASP A 177 -8.98 -16.92 5.42
CA ASP A 177 -10.31 -16.46 5.04
C ASP A 177 -10.23 -15.42 3.91
N TYR A 178 -11.11 -15.56 2.90
CA TYR A 178 -11.31 -14.52 1.88
C TYR A 178 -12.15 -13.36 2.41
N PHE A 179 -13.12 -13.66 3.25
CA PHE A 179 -14.02 -12.67 3.84
C PHE A 179 -13.44 -12.06 5.10
N GLU A 180 -14.00 -10.91 5.49
CA GLU A 180 -13.65 -10.20 6.72
C GLU A 180 -13.67 -11.14 7.94
N ASN A 181 -12.65 -11.00 8.79
CA ASN A 181 -12.53 -11.75 10.02
C ASN A 181 -11.99 -10.88 11.17
N ALA A 182 -11.84 -11.45 12.35
CA ALA A 182 -11.32 -10.75 13.54
C ALA A 182 -9.80 -10.47 13.50
N GLY A 183 -9.15 -10.74 12.39
CA GLY A 183 -7.70 -10.68 12.20
C GLY A 183 -7.02 -12.03 12.40
N THR A 184 -6.10 -12.35 11.50
CA THR A 184 -5.27 -13.55 11.54
C THR A 184 -3.91 -13.20 12.12
N HIS A 185 -3.53 -13.87 13.21
CA HIS A 185 -2.19 -13.76 13.76
C HIS A 185 -1.25 -14.61 12.90
N TYR A 186 -0.22 -13.98 12.36
CA TYR A 186 0.75 -14.60 11.47
C TYR A 186 2.17 -14.22 11.89
N ARG A 187 3.11 -15.13 11.65
CA ARG A 187 4.52 -14.92 11.93
C ARG A 187 5.32 -15.07 10.64
N ASN A 188 6.05 -14.03 10.26
CA ASN A 188 6.96 -14.07 9.13
C ASN A 188 8.34 -13.56 9.57
N GLU A 189 9.32 -14.44 9.56
CA GLU A 189 10.69 -14.16 10.03
C GLU A 189 11.43 -13.13 9.14
N THR A 190 11.00 -12.96 7.89
CA THR A 190 11.67 -12.10 6.91
C THR A 190 10.72 -11.04 6.34
N THR A 191 11.20 -10.25 5.42
CA THR A 191 10.38 -9.33 4.63
C THR A 191 10.68 -9.50 3.15
N TYR A 192 9.81 -8.97 2.29
CA TYR A 192 9.90 -9.08 0.83
C TYR A 192 11.04 -8.27 0.20
N GLU A 193 11.73 -7.44 0.99
CA GLU A 193 12.86 -6.64 0.59
C GLU A 193 14.09 -6.92 1.45
N GLY A 194 15.29 -6.63 0.92
CA GLY A 194 16.56 -6.75 1.63
C GLY A 194 17.25 -8.09 1.38
N ASP A 195 18.06 -8.50 2.34
CA ASP A 195 19.01 -9.62 2.23
C ASP A 195 18.44 -10.99 2.69
N GLY A 196 17.14 -11.06 2.96
CA GLY A 196 16.48 -12.29 3.45
C GLY A 196 16.78 -12.66 4.89
N THR A 197 17.54 -11.85 5.64
CA THR A 197 17.77 -12.09 7.06
C THR A 197 16.55 -11.72 7.91
N ALA A 198 16.47 -12.31 9.12
CA ALA A 198 15.34 -12.13 10.01
C ALA A 198 15.13 -10.66 10.42
N ILE A 199 13.85 -10.28 10.59
CA ILE A 199 13.44 -9.02 11.20
C ILE A 199 13.26 -9.18 12.70
N ALA A 200 13.40 -8.10 13.46
CA ALA A 200 13.37 -8.15 14.93
C ALA A 200 11.99 -8.44 15.52
N SER A 201 10.92 -8.09 14.82
CA SER A 201 9.52 -8.28 15.27
C SER A 201 8.71 -8.99 14.17
N PRO A 202 8.78 -10.33 14.10
CA PRO A 202 8.18 -11.13 13.03
C PRO A 202 6.67 -11.31 13.14
N GLU A 203 6.07 -11.02 14.31
CA GLU A 203 4.64 -11.16 14.56
C GLU A 203 3.85 -10.07 13.86
N MET A 204 2.72 -10.42 13.26
CA MET A 204 1.79 -9.48 12.66
C MET A 204 0.34 -9.97 12.75
N ILE A 205 -0.60 -9.06 12.67
CA ILE A 205 -2.01 -9.36 12.54
C ILE A 205 -2.47 -8.78 11.21
N PHE A 206 -2.95 -9.63 10.32
CA PHE A 206 -3.51 -9.20 9.06
C PHE A 206 -5.00 -9.51 8.95
N PHE A 207 -5.66 -8.73 8.13
CA PHE A 207 -7.08 -8.81 7.86
C PHE A 207 -7.28 -9.02 6.37
N ASN A 208 -8.31 -9.75 5.98
CA ASN A 208 -8.66 -9.85 4.57
C ASN A 208 -10.03 -9.20 4.35
N HIS A 209 -10.16 -8.48 3.24
CA HIS A 209 -11.38 -7.77 2.86
C HIS A 209 -11.75 -8.19 1.45
N GLY A 210 -12.87 -8.88 1.29
CA GLY A 210 -13.36 -9.28 -0.02
C GLY A 210 -13.62 -8.07 -0.94
N ILE A 211 -13.46 -8.23 -2.23
CA ILE A 211 -13.66 -7.14 -3.21
C ILE A 211 -15.04 -6.48 -3.06
N ALA A 212 -16.08 -7.29 -2.85
CA ALA A 212 -17.43 -6.75 -2.65
C ALA A 212 -17.54 -5.86 -1.41
N GLU A 213 -16.81 -6.18 -0.33
CA GLU A 213 -16.74 -5.37 0.89
C GLU A 213 -16.02 -4.04 0.63
N ILE A 214 -14.86 -4.07 -0.05
CA ILE A 214 -14.10 -2.86 -0.40
C ILE A 214 -14.96 -1.92 -1.27
N LEU A 215 -15.64 -2.45 -2.29
CA LEU A 215 -16.52 -1.67 -3.14
C LEU A 215 -17.73 -1.11 -2.39
N ALA A 216 -18.31 -1.89 -1.47
CA ALA A 216 -19.40 -1.44 -0.61
C ALA A 216 -18.94 -0.32 0.34
N ALA A 217 -17.76 -0.47 0.95
CA ALA A 217 -17.16 0.54 1.83
C ALA A 217 -16.97 1.88 1.13
N VAL A 218 -16.39 1.86 -0.07
CA VAL A 218 -16.18 3.06 -0.91
C VAL A 218 -17.50 3.73 -1.25
N ARG A 219 -18.52 2.96 -1.68
CA ARG A 219 -19.85 3.47 -2.01
C ARG A 219 -20.57 4.06 -0.79
N GLU A 220 -20.53 3.36 0.35
CA GLU A 220 -21.18 3.78 1.60
C GLU A 220 -20.53 5.06 2.17
N ALA A 221 -19.24 5.27 1.90
CA ALA A 221 -18.54 6.52 2.21
C ALA A 221 -18.93 7.71 1.29
N GLY A 222 -19.82 7.51 0.31
CA GLY A 222 -20.27 8.55 -0.63
C GLY A 222 -19.30 8.80 -1.78
N LEU A 223 -18.44 7.84 -2.09
CA LEU A 223 -17.51 7.92 -3.21
C LEU A 223 -18.09 7.16 -4.42
N GLN A 224 -18.11 7.82 -5.57
CA GLN A 224 -18.54 7.22 -6.82
C GLN A 224 -17.37 6.52 -7.52
N LEU A 225 -17.52 5.22 -7.79
CA LEU A 225 -16.53 4.43 -8.49
C LEU A 225 -16.34 4.94 -9.93
N GLU A 226 -15.11 5.24 -10.32
CA GLU A 226 -14.73 5.65 -11.69
C GLU A 226 -13.96 4.55 -12.43
N LEU A 227 -13.17 3.74 -11.69
CA LEU A 227 -12.35 2.67 -12.23
C LEU A 227 -12.23 1.54 -11.22
N PHE A 228 -12.29 0.31 -11.71
CA PHE A 228 -11.88 -0.88 -11.01
C PHE A 228 -11.25 -1.86 -12.01
N GLU A 229 -10.01 -2.24 -11.75
CA GLU A 229 -9.26 -3.19 -12.59
C GLU A 229 -8.56 -4.21 -11.70
N GLU A 230 -8.62 -5.48 -12.10
CA GLU A 230 -7.84 -6.55 -11.47
C GLU A 230 -6.58 -6.82 -12.30
N HIS A 231 -5.47 -7.12 -11.61
CA HIS A 231 -4.18 -7.40 -12.23
C HIS A 231 -3.67 -8.77 -11.79
N ASP A 232 -2.99 -9.47 -12.70
CA ASP A 232 -2.35 -10.77 -12.44
C ASP A 232 -0.90 -10.63 -11.96
N SER A 233 -0.55 -9.47 -11.37
CA SER A 233 0.79 -9.16 -10.88
C SER A 233 0.80 -8.35 -9.60
N VAL A 234 1.96 -8.40 -8.91
CA VAL A 234 2.33 -7.60 -7.74
C VAL A 234 3.80 -7.21 -7.82
N PRO A 235 4.25 -6.13 -7.12
CA PRO A 235 5.64 -5.69 -7.16
C PRO A 235 6.61 -6.51 -6.29
N TRP A 236 6.17 -7.56 -5.63
CA TRP A 236 7.01 -8.50 -4.86
C TRP A 236 6.78 -9.92 -5.30
N ASN A 237 7.71 -10.83 -4.94
CA ASN A 237 7.51 -12.27 -5.19
C ASN A 237 6.63 -12.90 -4.11
N PRO A 238 5.36 -13.20 -4.38
CA PRO A 238 4.47 -13.76 -3.35
C PRO A 238 4.66 -15.27 -3.14
N PHE A 239 5.14 -16.01 -4.16
CA PHE A 239 5.18 -17.46 -4.15
C PHE A 239 6.48 -18.02 -4.74
N ALA A 240 7.62 -17.56 -4.25
CA ALA A 240 8.95 -18.07 -4.56
C ALA A 240 9.09 -18.75 -5.93
N GLU A 241 9.08 -20.08 -5.95
CA GLU A 241 9.30 -20.90 -7.16
C GLU A 241 8.12 -20.88 -8.17
N SER A 242 6.94 -20.45 -7.75
CA SER A 242 5.74 -20.43 -8.59
C SER A 242 5.59 -19.15 -9.41
N CYS A 243 6.33 -18.09 -9.07
CA CYS A 243 6.28 -16.81 -9.77
C CYS A 243 7.54 -16.52 -10.57
N GLU A 244 7.41 -15.64 -11.56
CA GLU A 244 8.50 -15.04 -12.32
C GLU A 244 8.39 -13.53 -12.35
N GLN A 245 9.51 -12.84 -12.41
CA GLN A 245 9.55 -11.41 -12.64
C GLN A 245 9.40 -11.13 -14.13
N PHE A 246 8.61 -10.09 -14.49
CA PHE A 246 8.39 -9.72 -15.88
C PHE A 246 8.27 -8.21 -16.08
N GLY A 247 8.43 -7.79 -17.32
CA GLY A 247 8.28 -6.40 -17.74
C GLY A 247 9.36 -5.46 -17.18
N GLU A 248 9.32 -4.21 -17.62
CA GLU A 248 10.30 -3.18 -17.22
C GLU A 248 10.10 -2.66 -15.80
N LEU A 249 8.92 -2.87 -15.23
CA LEU A 249 8.60 -2.46 -13.87
C LEU A 249 9.04 -3.48 -12.82
N GLY A 250 9.42 -4.69 -13.27
CA GLY A 250 9.84 -5.76 -12.37
C GLY A 250 8.71 -6.38 -11.57
N GLU A 251 7.49 -6.35 -12.11
CA GLU A 251 6.32 -7.00 -11.52
C GLU A 251 6.48 -8.53 -11.50
N TRP A 252 5.84 -9.18 -10.55
CA TRP A 252 5.82 -10.63 -10.39
C TRP A 252 4.46 -11.19 -10.74
N ARG A 253 4.44 -12.30 -11.48
CA ARG A 253 3.22 -13.04 -11.87
C ARG A 253 3.45 -14.54 -11.81
N MET A 254 2.37 -15.30 -11.90
CA MET A 254 2.48 -16.77 -12.01
C MET A 254 3.26 -17.18 -13.27
N LYS A 255 4.17 -18.15 -13.15
CA LYS A 255 4.94 -18.70 -14.27
C LYS A 255 4.03 -19.29 -15.36
N PRO A 256 4.47 -19.32 -16.63
CA PRO A 256 3.77 -20.05 -17.69
C PRO A 256 3.46 -21.49 -17.30
N GLY A 257 2.24 -21.94 -17.60
CA GLY A 257 1.75 -23.28 -17.21
C GLY A 257 1.10 -23.35 -15.83
N LYS A 258 1.18 -22.29 -15.02
CA LYS A 258 0.39 -22.14 -13.79
C LYS A 258 -0.89 -21.34 -14.08
N PRO A 259 -1.97 -21.55 -13.30
CA PRO A 259 -3.17 -20.72 -13.42
C PRO A 259 -2.85 -19.22 -13.18
N ARG A 260 -3.41 -18.35 -14.02
CA ARG A 260 -3.43 -16.92 -13.72
C ARG A 260 -4.48 -16.65 -12.65
N ILE A 261 -4.09 -15.94 -11.62
CA ILE A 261 -4.96 -15.54 -10.52
C ILE A 261 -4.94 -14.02 -10.37
N PRO A 262 -5.99 -13.39 -9.83
CA PRO A 262 -5.94 -11.98 -9.49
C PRO A 262 -4.98 -11.78 -8.32
N MET A 263 -3.95 -10.93 -8.51
CA MET A 263 -2.89 -10.72 -7.52
C MET A 263 -2.94 -9.31 -6.90
N SER A 264 -3.38 -8.32 -7.67
CA SER A 264 -3.66 -6.96 -7.19
C SER A 264 -4.88 -6.38 -7.90
N PHE A 265 -5.37 -5.26 -7.40
CA PHE A 265 -6.41 -4.47 -8.05
C PHE A 265 -6.08 -2.98 -7.96
N SER A 266 -6.58 -2.20 -8.92
CA SER A 266 -6.60 -0.73 -8.86
C SER A 266 -8.04 -0.24 -8.80
N LEU A 267 -8.29 0.73 -7.92
CA LEU A 267 -9.59 1.37 -7.78
C LEU A 267 -9.41 2.89 -7.76
N ARG A 268 -10.24 3.59 -8.51
CA ARG A 268 -10.40 5.03 -8.43
C ARG A 268 -11.86 5.38 -8.15
N ALA A 269 -12.07 6.26 -7.17
CA ALA A 269 -13.42 6.70 -6.80
C ALA A 269 -13.42 8.19 -6.45
N ARG A 270 -14.47 8.91 -6.81
CA ARG A 270 -14.60 10.35 -6.67
C ARG A 270 -15.62 10.74 -5.63
N LYS A 271 -15.28 11.71 -4.78
CA LYS A 271 -16.25 12.40 -3.91
C LYS A 271 -17.08 13.36 -4.76
N LEU A 272 -18.40 13.18 -4.72
CA LEU A 272 -19.30 14.09 -5.44
C LEU A 272 -19.23 15.53 -4.90
N MET A 273 -19.64 16.50 -5.75
CA MET A 273 -19.66 17.92 -5.44
C MET A 273 -20.67 18.25 -4.35
#